data_214e335d80a8207deeac610de61d83ad
#
_entry.id   214e335d80a8207deeac610de61d83ad
#
_cell.length_a   1.000
_cell.length_b   1.000
_cell.length_c   1.000
_cell.angle_alpha   90.00
_cell.angle_beta   90.00
_cell.angle_gamma   90.00
#
_symmetry.space_group_name_H-M   'P 1'
#
loop_
_entity.id
_entity.type
_entity.pdbx_description
1 polymer ?
#
loop_
_entity_poly.entity_id
_entity_poly.type
_entity_poly.pdbx_seq_one_letter_code
_entity_poly.pdbx_strand_id
1 'polypeptide(L)'
;FKTIGALPYLYESNLRRFCKTHQGDIDEGLLDVHLWSHERHSFHLKGLLSDDDYALLTGSNLNPRAWRLDLENGLLIHDPQGCLHGQHQAELGRILARTRRLDHHTALDDTGTYPVPVQRILKRLARTRADRLLNQVL
;
A
#
# COMPACT_ATOMS: atom_id res chain seq x y z
N PHE A 1 0.92 9.00 22.61
CA PHE A 1 1.02 7.54 22.64
C PHE A 1 -0.26 6.82 22.15
N LYS A 2 -1.46 7.30 22.49
CA LYS A 2 -2.75 6.68 22.05
C LYS A 2 -3.01 6.85 20.54
N THR A 3 -2.47 7.86 19.91
CA THR A 3 -2.67 8.14 18.48
C THR A 3 -1.87 7.18 17.60
N ILE A 4 -0.68 6.76 18.03
CA ILE A 4 0.18 5.82 17.29
C ILE A 4 -0.52 4.46 17.13
N GLY A 5 -1.25 3.99 18.14
CA GLY A 5 -2.01 2.74 18.06
C GLY A 5 -3.21 2.79 17.09
N ALA A 6 -3.60 3.98 16.59
CA ALA A 6 -4.68 4.11 15.60
C ALA A 6 -4.15 4.14 14.15
N LEU A 7 -2.84 4.25 13.92
CA LEU A 7 -2.25 4.35 12.57
C LEU A 7 -2.55 3.13 11.68
N PRO A 8 -2.43 1.88 12.14
CA PRO A 8 -2.77 0.73 11.30
C PRO A 8 -4.21 0.79 10.78
N TYR A 9 -5.14 1.20 11.63
CA TYR A 9 -6.56 1.36 11.26
C TYR A 9 -6.79 2.52 10.28
N LEU A 10 -5.99 3.58 10.36
CA LEU A 10 -6.04 4.67 9.39
C LEU A 10 -5.57 4.19 8.02
N TYR A 11 -4.48 3.43 7.95
CA TYR A 11 -4.00 2.83 6.72
C TYR A 11 -5.03 1.87 6.11
N GLU A 12 -5.61 1.00 6.92
CA GLU A 12 -6.65 0.06 6.46
C GLU A 12 -7.89 0.81 5.93
N SER A 13 -8.35 1.83 6.65
CA SER A 13 -9.44 2.69 6.21
C SER A 13 -9.15 3.39 4.87
N ASN A 14 -7.90 3.87 4.67
CA ASN A 14 -7.47 4.48 3.43
C ASN A 14 -7.43 3.45 2.28
N LEU A 15 -6.91 2.27 2.54
CA LEU A 15 -6.89 1.18 1.56
C LEU A 15 -8.29 0.74 1.18
N ARG A 16 -9.20 0.59 2.17
CA ARG A 16 -10.61 0.27 1.91
C ARG A 16 -11.26 1.33 1.03
N ARG A 17 -11.01 2.60 1.29
CA ARG A 17 -11.51 3.70 0.46
C ARG A 17 -10.96 3.67 -0.95
N PHE A 18 -9.65 3.39 -1.11
CA PHE A 18 -9.02 3.21 -2.41
C PHE A 18 -9.68 2.06 -3.18
N CYS A 19 -9.77 0.87 -2.60
CA CYS A 19 -10.42 -0.28 -3.23
C CYS A 19 -11.87 0.01 -3.59
N LYS A 20 -12.63 0.71 -2.73
CA LYS A 20 -14.01 1.12 -3.02
C LYS A 20 -14.10 2.05 -4.22
N THR A 21 -13.18 3.00 -4.35
CA THR A 21 -13.14 3.94 -5.49
C THR A 21 -12.83 3.22 -6.80
N HIS A 22 -11.95 2.22 -6.74
CA HIS A 22 -11.48 1.45 -7.90
C HIS A 22 -12.11 0.06 -7.99
N GLN A 23 -13.29 -0.15 -7.39
CA GLN A 23 -13.93 -1.47 -7.40
C GLN A 23 -14.25 -1.93 -8.83
N GLY A 24 -14.67 -1.03 -9.71
CA GLY A 24 -14.89 -1.35 -11.13
C GLY A 24 -13.64 -1.87 -11.82
N ASP A 25 -12.50 -1.21 -11.60
CA ASP A 25 -11.22 -1.65 -12.17
C ASP A 25 -10.79 -3.04 -11.62
N ILE A 26 -11.10 -3.32 -10.35
CA ILE A 26 -10.85 -4.62 -9.71
C ILE A 26 -11.76 -5.70 -10.31
N ASP A 27 -13.04 -5.41 -10.47
CA ASP A 27 -14.04 -6.35 -11.02
C ASP A 27 -13.75 -6.69 -12.49
N GLU A 28 -13.21 -5.72 -13.25
CA GLU A 28 -12.81 -5.90 -14.65
C GLU A 28 -11.40 -6.51 -14.81
N GLY A 29 -10.67 -6.73 -13.71
CA GLY A 29 -9.32 -7.29 -13.73
C GLY A 29 -8.25 -6.32 -14.25
N LEU A 30 -8.53 -5.02 -14.27
CA LEU A 30 -7.58 -3.97 -14.64
C LEU A 30 -6.68 -3.56 -13.46
N LEU A 31 -7.10 -3.87 -12.22
CA LEU A 31 -6.37 -3.61 -11.00
C LEU A 31 -6.40 -4.82 -10.08
N ASP A 32 -5.24 -5.34 -9.72
CA ASP A 32 -5.07 -6.33 -8.67
C ASP A 32 -4.47 -5.71 -7.41
N VAL A 33 -5.15 -5.89 -6.28
CA VAL A 33 -4.66 -5.45 -4.98
C VAL A 33 -4.33 -6.66 -4.13
N HIS A 34 -3.08 -6.73 -3.66
CA HIS A 34 -2.57 -7.85 -2.88
C HIS A 34 -2.10 -7.38 -1.51
N LEU A 35 -2.50 -8.09 -0.45
CA LEU A 35 -2.04 -7.85 0.91
C LEU A 35 -1.02 -8.90 1.30
N TRP A 36 0.15 -8.44 1.74
CA TRP A 36 1.16 -9.32 2.32
C TRP A 36 0.62 -10.04 3.55
N SER A 37 0.84 -11.35 3.60
CA SER A 37 0.42 -12.20 4.71
C SER A 37 1.54 -13.19 5.03
N HIS A 38 2.25 -12.96 6.14
CA HIS A 38 3.30 -13.85 6.62
C HIS A 38 3.38 -13.80 8.14
N GLU A 39 3.49 -14.98 8.79
CA GLU A 39 3.44 -15.11 10.25
C GLU A 39 4.60 -14.39 10.99
N ARG A 40 5.78 -14.28 10.36
CA ARG A 40 7.00 -13.82 11.01
C ARG A 40 7.70 -12.64 10.34
N HIS A 41 7.32 -12.30 9.11
CA HIS A 41 8.02 -11.29 8.32
C HIS A 41 7.08 -10.20 7.83
N SER A 42 7.51 -8.96 8.00
CA SER A 42 6.90 -7.80 7.36
C SER A 42 7.44 -7.63 5.93
N PHE A 43 6.63 -7.07 5.06
CA PHE A 43 7.03 -6.68 3.72
C PHE A 43 7.50 -5.22 3.72
N HIS A 44 8.70 -4.96 3.24
CA HIS A 44 9.27 -3.62 3.24
C HIS A 44 9.96 -3.26 1.91
N LEU A 45 9.77 -4.06 0.87
CA LEU A 45 10.23 -3.74 -0.48
C LEU A 45 9.37 -2.62 -1.07
N LYS A 46 10.01 -1.68 -1.78
CA LYS A 46 9.36 -0.65 -2.58
C LYS A 46 9.98 -0.65 -3.96
N GLY A 47 9.14 -0.54 -4.96
CA GLY A 47 9.58 -0.52 -6.34
C GLY A 47 8.41 -0.46 -7.30
N LEU A 48 8.75 -0.36 -8.55
CA LEU A 48 7.83 -0.40 -9.68
C LEU A 48 8.48 -1.23 -10.79
N LEU A 49 7.72 -2.13 -11.37
CA LEU A 49 8.05 -2.80 -12.63
C LEU A 49 7.09 -2.29 -13.70
N SER A 50 7.60 -1.89 -14.85
CA SER A 50 6.80 -1.37 -15.95
C SER A 50 7.29 -1.94 -17.27
N ASP A 51 6.34 -2.39 -18.08
CA ASP A 51 6.52 -2.82 -19.48
C ASP A 51 7.63 -3.87 -19.70
N ASP A 52 7.90 -4.69 -18.68
CA ASP A 52 8.90 -5.75 -18.65
C ASP A 52 10.37 -5.29 -18.82
N ASP A 53 10.61 -4.02 -19.14
CA ASP A 53 11.96 -3.49 -19.39
C ASP A 53 12.40 -2.39 -18.40
N TYR A 54 11.50 -1.86 -17.57
CA TYR A 54 11.83 -0.90 -16.53
C TYR A 54 11.60 -1.44 -15.14
N ALA A 55 12.58 -1.24 -14.27
CA ALA A 55 12.47 -1.52 -12.84
C ALA A 55 12.99 -0.35 -12.01
N LEU A 56 12.18 0.15 -11.09
CA LEU A 56 12.59 1.09 -10.06
C LEU A 56 12.68 0.33 -8.73
N LEU A 57 13.85 0.31 -8.13
CA LEU A 57 14.08 -0.18 -6.77
C LEU A 57 14.39 1.01 -5.88
N THR A 58 13.67 1.17 -4.79
CA THR A 58 13.82 2.36 -3.95
C THR A 58 13.53 2.08 -2.48
N GLY A 59 14.12 2.88 -1.57
CA GLY A 59 13.73 2.96 -0.17
C GLY A 59 12.44 3.78 0.05
N SER A 60 12.07 4.61 -0.92
CA SER A 60 10.96 5.54 -0.83
C SER A 60 9.62 4.83 -0.83
N ASN A 61 8.79 5.14 0.17
CA ASN A 61 7.40 4.72 0.17
C ASN A 61 6.61 5.50 -0.89
N LEU A 62 5.57 4.86 -1.45
CA LEU A 62 4.66 5.53 -2.39
C LEU A 62 3.61 6.36 -1.61
N ASN A 63 4.08 7.32 -0.81
CA ASN A 63 3.22 8.23 -0.05
C ASN A 63 3.67 9.68 -0.23
N PRO A 64 2.82 10.68 0.06
CA PRO A 64 3.13 12.09 -0.15
C PRO A 64 4.34 12.59 0.63
N ARG A 65 4.61 12.05 1.81
CA ARG A 65 5.77 12.38 2.63
C ARG A 65 7.07 11.97 1.93
N ALA A 66 7.17 10.72 1.52
CA ALA A 66 8.36 10.19 0.87
C ALA A 66 8.70 10.96 -0.40
N TRP A 67 7.69 11.38 -1.16
CA TRP A 67 7.86 12.15 -2.40
C TRP A 67 8.28 13.62 -2.18
N ARG A 68 8.09 14.16 -0.98
CA ARG A 68 8.31 15.60 -0.72
C ARG A 68 9.33 15.88 0.35
N LEU A 69 9.51 15.01 1.33
CA LEU A 69 10.26 15.29 2.54
C LEU A 69 11.39 14.31 2.79
N ASP A 70 11.26 13.05 2.38
CA ASP A 70 12.27 12.04 2.66
C ASP A 70 13.34 12.05 1.53
N LEU A 71 14.60 11.94 1.93
CA LEU A 71 15.72 11.76 1.02
C LEU A 71 16.03 10.26 0.95
N GLU A 72 15.56 9.63 -0.13
CA GLU A 72 15.72 8.20 -0.34
C GLU A 72 16.45 7.91 -1.65
N ASN A 73 17.25 6.89 -1.65
CA ASN A 73 17.93 6.43 -2.85
C ASN A 73 16.99 5.58 -3.71
N GLY A 74 17.16 5.69 -5.02
CA GLY A 74 16.48 4.84 -5.99
C GLY A 74 17.44 4.42 -7.10
N LEU A 75 17.22 3.22 -7.62
CA LEU A 75 17.89 2.69 -8.79
C LEU A 75 16.85 2.46 -9.87
N LEU A 76 16.93 3.22 -10.96
CA LEU A 76 16.15 2.97 -12.16
C LEU A 76 16.98 2.12 -13.12
N ILE A 77 16.43 0.97 -13.48
CA ILE A 77 17.02 0.01 -14.40
C ILE A 77 16.21 0.05 -15.69
N HIS A 78 16.89 0.16 -16.83
CA HIS A 78 16.30 -0.03 -18.15
C HIS A 78 16.97 -1.25 -18.79
N ASP A 79 16.21 -2.30 -19.01
CA ASP A 79 16.66 -3.62 -19.49
C ASP A 79 15.92 -4.04 -20.78
N PRO A 80 16.14 -3.34 -21.90
CA PRO A 80 15.41 -3.59 -23.15
C PRO A 80 15.73 -4.95 -23.77
N GLN A 81 16.79 -5.63 -23.31
CA GLN A 81 17.13 -7.00 -23.72
C GLN A 81 16.49 -8.07 -22.83
N GLY A 82 15.81 -7.67 -21.74
CA GLY A 82 15.14 -8.59 -20.82
C GLY A 82 16.10 -9.49 -20.03
N CYS A 83 17.34 -9.08 -19.82
CA CYS A 83 18.35 -9.89 -19.09
C CYS A 83 17.92 -10.17 -17.64
N LEU A 84 17.14 -9.28 -17.02
CA LEU A 84 16.64 -9.38 -15.65
C LEU A 84 15.19 -9.86 -15.56
N HIS A 85 14.47 -9.98 -16.69
CA HIS A 85 13.07 -10.32 -16.72
C HIS A 85 12.75 -11.60 -15.92
N GLY A 86 13.50 -12.68 -16.14
CA GLY A 86 13.31 -13.95 -15.42
C GLY A 86 13.52 -13.82 -13.91
N GLN A 87 14.44 -12.96 -13.47
CA GLN A 87 14.69 -12.71 -12.05
C GLN A 87 13.56 -11.89 -11.42
N HIS A 88 13.08 -10.85 -12.12
CA HIS A 88 11.95 -10.02 -11.68
C HIS A 88 10.67 -10.85 -11.56
N GLN A 89 10.37 -11.71 -12.55
CA GLN A 89 9.21 -12.59 -12.51
C GLN A 89 9.29 -13.61 -11.38
N ALA A 90 10.47 -14.20 -11.15
CA ALA A 90 10.68 -15.12 -10.04
C ALA A 90 10.50 -14.43 -8.67
N GLU A 91 11.00 -13.19 -8.52
CA GLU A 91 10.80 -12.41 -7.30
C GLU A 91 9.34 -12.04 -7.08
N LEU A 92 8.67 -11.53 -8.11
CA LEU A 92 7.23 -11.22 -8.07
C LEU A 92 6.42 -12.47 -7.70
N GLY A 93 6.71 -13.62 -8.29
CA GLY A 93 6.07 -14.88 -7.94
C GLY A 93 6.24 -15.27 -6.48
N ARG A 94 7.45 -15.09 -5.90
CA ARG A 94 7.71 -15.32 -4.47
C ARG A 94 6.91 -14.37 -3.57
N ILE A 95 6.78 -13.09 -3.98
CA ILE A 95 5.98 -12.09 -3.26
C ILE A 95 4.51 -12.47 -3.31
N LEU A 96 3.96 -12.71 -4.49
CA LEU A 96 2.55 -13.05 -4.69
C LEU A 96 2.14 -14.33 -3.97
N ALA A 97 3.01 -15.33 -3.91
CA ALA A 97 2.78 -16.56 -3.14
C ALA A 97 2.59 -16.33 -1.62
N ARG A 98 2.92 -15.14 -1.12
CA ARG A 98 2.77 -14.73 0.28
C ARG A 98 1.77 -13.59 0.44
N THR A 99 0.88 -13.42 -0.51
CA THR A 99 -0.15 -12.39 -0.47
C THR A 99 -1.54 -12.99 -0.55
N ARG A 100 -2.51 -12.22 -0.09
CA ARG A 100 -3.94 -12.45 -0.30
C ARG A 100 -4.47 -11.38 -1.25
N ARG A 101 -5.08 -11.78 -2.35
CA ARG A 101 -5.77 -10.86 -3.25
C ARG A 101 -7.02 -10.30 -2.57
N LEU A 102 -7.29 -9.03 -2.81
CA LEU A 102 -8.52 -8.36 -2.39
C LEU A 102 -9.45 -8.24 -3.60
N ASP A 103 -10.47 -9.07 -3.63
CA ASP A 103 -11.47 -9.05 -4.71
C ASP A 103 -12.53 -7.97 -4.49
N HIS A 104 -12.76 -7.56 -3.24
CA HIS A 104 -13.76 -6.55 -2.91
C HIS A 104 -13.35 -5.75 -1.66
N HIS A 105 -13.66 -4.44 -1.67
CA HIS A 105 -13.33 -3.53 -0.58
C HIS A 105 -13.94 -3.92 0.79
N THR A 106 -15.02 -4.72 0.80
CA THR A 106 -15.63 -5.21 2.04
C THR A 106 -14.84 -6.33 2.72
N ALA A 107 -13.81 -6.88 2.07
CA ALA A 107 -12.86 -7.81 2.70
C ALA A 107 -11.93 -7.12 3.72
N LEU A 108 -11.95 -5.79 3.76
CA LEU A 108 -11.28 -4.96 4.77
C LEU A 108 -12.30 -4.47 5.80
N ASP A 109 -11.85 -4.32 7.04
CA ASP A 109 -12.70 -3.87 8.13
C ASP A 109 -13.28 -2.47 7.89
N ASP A 110 -14.52 -2.27 8.34
CA ASP A 110 -15.16 -0.96 8.37
C ASP A 110 -14.77 -0.20 9.64
N THR A 111 -14.76 1.12 9.55
CA THR A 111 -14.48 1.97 10.72
C THR A 111 -15.47 1.73 11.89
N GLY A 112 -16.65 1.19 11.60
CA GLY A 112 -17.64 0.80 12.61
C GLY A 112 -17.27 -0.44 13.40
N THR A 113 -16.44 -1.32 12.84
CA THR A 113 -15.98 -2.57 13.51
C THR A 113 -14.72 -2.36 14.36
N TYR A 114 -14.04 -1.22 14.21
CA TYR A 114 -12.82 -0.92 14.96
C TYR A 114 -13.10 -0.75 16.47
N PRO A 115 -12.10 -0.95 17.32
CA PRO A 115 -12.24 -0.68 18.75
C PRO A 115 -12.75 0.75 19.01
N VAL A 116 -13.66 0.91 19.97
CA VAL A 116 -14.31 2.21 20.27
C VAL A 116 -13.32 3.36 20.46
N PRO A 117 -12.16 3.20 21.14
CA PRO A 117 -11.16 4.27 21.24
C PRO A 117 -10.61 4.71 19.89
N VAL A 118 -10.39 3.75 18.97
CA VAL A 118 -9.89 4.01 17.60
C VAL A 118 -10.94 4.79 16.81
N GLN A 119 -12.21 4.35 16.84
CA GLN A 119 -13.30 5.05 16.17
C GLN A 119 -13.39 6.52 16.60
N ARG A 120 -13.24 6.79 17.92
CA ARG A 120 -13.26 8.16 18.46
C ARG A 120 -12.11 9.01 17.92
N ILE A 121 -10.91 8.41 17.83
CA ILE A 121 -9.72 9.08 17.28
C ILE A 121 -9.94 9.40 15.80
N LEU A 122 -10.34 8.41 15.00
CA LEU A 122 -10.57 8.59 13.56
C LEU A 122 -11.67 9.62 13.27
N LYS A 123 -12.80 9.58 14.01
CA LYS A 123 -13.86 10.59 13.90
C LYS A 123 -13.39 12.00 14.27
N ARG A 124 -12.52 12.12 15.29
CA ARG A 124 -11.93 13.43 15.65
C ARG A 124 -10.99 13.93 14.57
N LEU A 125 -10.11 13.08 14.03
CA LEU A 125 -9.21 13.41 12.92
C LEU A 125 -9.99 13.89 11.69
N ALA A 126 -11.02 13.14 11.28
CA ALA A 126 -11.88 13.49 10.15
C ALA A 126 -12.59 14.84 10.37
N ARG A 127 -13.10 15.11 11.59
CA ARG A 127 -13.81 16.36 11.94
C ARG A 127 -12.90 17.58 11.87
N THR A 128 -11.63 17.45 12.28
CA THR A 128 -10.65 18.52 12.26
C THR A 128 -9.91 18.61 10.92
N ARG A 129 -10.22 17.77 9.95
CA ARG A 129 -9.45 17.58 8.71
C ARG A 129 -7.97 17.28 8.94
N ALA A 130 -7.60 16.88 10.15
CA ALA A 130 -6.25 16.47 10.50
C ALA A 130 -5.84 15.15 9.82
N ASP A 131 -6.81 14.34 9.40
CA ASP A 131 -6.60 13.17 8.53
C ASP A 131 -5.92 13.56 7.21
N ARG A 132 -6.26 14.72 6.63
CA ARG A 132 -5.61 15.21 5.40
C ARG A 132 -4.15 15.59 5.63
N LEU A 133 -3.85 16.24 6.77
CA LEU A 133 -2.48 16.58 7.17
C LEU A 133 -1.67 15.32 7.48
N LEU A 134 -2.26 14.37 8.20
CA LEU A 134 -1.62 13.07 8.48
C LEU A 134 -1.33 12.29 7.19
N ASN A 135 -2.26 12.27 6.24
CA ASN A 135 -2.06 11.63 4.94
C ASN A 135 -1.00 12.33 4.06
N GLN A 136 -0.62 13.57 4.40
CA GLN A 136 0.50 14.27 3.73
C GLN A 136 1.85 14.01 4.42
N VAL A 137 1.83 13.59 5.67
CA VAL A 137 3.03 13.40 6.50
C VAL A 137 3.33 11.92 6.74
N LEU A 138 2.36 11.04 6.58
CA LEU A 138 2.48 9.57 6.67
C LEU A 138 2.63 8.94 5.29
#